data_dfa177cadfce341514ef1c615d864b72
#
_entry.id   dfa177cadfce341514ef1c615d864b72
#
_cell.length_a   1.000
_cell.length_b   1.000
_cell.length_c   1.000
_cell.angle_alpha   90.00
_cell.angle_beta   90.00
_cell.angle_gamma   90.00
#
_symmetry.space_group_name_H-M   'P 1'
#
loop_
_entity.id
_entity.type
_entity.pdbx_description
1 polymer ?
#
loop_
_entity_poly.entity_id
_entity_poly.type
_entity_poly.pdbx_seq_one_letter_code
_entity_poly.pdbx_strand_id
1 'polypeptide(L)'
;MKFPLGRIVWTRGVNDRIAIDTSFSLFVLESLKRHAKGDWGNLCNEDKKENDISIDKHLRLLSSYQHGDWKIWVITEADRSVTTVLFPSEY
;
A
#
# COMPACT_ATOMS: atom_id res chain seq x y z
N MET A 1 -4.50 12.81 5.71
CA MET A 1 -4.52 11.34 5.85
C MET A 1 -5.81 10.92 6.51
N LYS A 2 -6.39 9.81 6.08
CA LYS A 2 -7.60 9.25 6.73
C LYS A 2 -7.28 8.36 7.91
N PHE A 3 -6.02 7.92 8.03
CA PHE A 3 -5.54 7.09 9.13
C PHE A 3 -4.02 7.22 9.20
N PRO A 4 -3.40 6.97 10.35
CA PRO A 4 -1.94 7.01 10.44
C PRO A 4 -1.32 5.80 9.77
N LEU A 5 -0.20 6.01 9.08
CA LEU A 5 0.54 4.92 8.42
C LEU A 5 1.47 4.19 9.40
N GLY A 6 1.82 4.83 10.49
CA GLY A 6 2.81 4.30 11.39
C GLY A 6 4.18 4.25 10.73
N ARG A 7 4.97 3.26 11.10
CA ARG A 7 6.28 3.04 10.50
C ARG A 7 6.13 2.47 9.09
N ILE A 8 6.80 3.07 8.12
CA ILE A 8 6.76 2.60 6.73
C ILE A 8 7.94 1.68 6.48
N VAL A 9 7.66 0.47 6.01
CA VAL A 9 8.66 -0.53 5.66
C VAL A 9 8.33 -1.13 4.30
N TRP A 10 9.31 -1.74 3.66
CA TRP A 10 9.10 -2.48 2.43
C TRP A 10 9.94 -3.73 2.39
N THR A 11 9.51 -4.69 1.60
CA THR A 11 10.19 -5.96 1.45
C THR A 11 11.51 -5.80 0.72
N ARG A 12 12.33 -6.84 0.79
CA ARG A 12 13.63 -6.86 0.11
C ARG A 12 13.50 -6.64 -1.39
N GLY A 13 12.52 -7.27 -2.04
CA GLY A 13 12.32 -7.12 -3.48
C GLY A 13 11.97 -5.69 -3.86
N VAL A 14 11.10 -5.05 -3.11
CA VAL A 14 10.75 -3.64 -3.30
C VAL A 14 11.98 -2.75 -3.06
N ASN A 15 12.72 -3.00 -2.00
CA ASN A 15 13.93 -2.25 -1.68
C ASN A 15 14.97 -2.34 -2.79
N ASP A 16 15.22 -3.53 -3.30
CA ASP A 16 16.18 -3.75 -4.38
C ASP A 16 15.79 -2.99 -5.65
N ARG A 17 14.49 -2.97 -5.96
CA ARG A 17 14.00 -2.24 -7.13
C ARG A 17 14.07 -0.73 -6.96
N ILE A 18 13.75 -0.22 -5.77
CA ILE A 18 13.88 1.21 -5.44
C ILE A 18 15.31 1.67 -5.65
N ALA A 19 16.28 0.85 -5.26
CA ALA A 19 17.70 1.21 -5.33
C ALA A 19 18.21 1.40 -6.76
N ILE A 20 17.58 0.77 -7.75
CA ILE A 20 18.07 0.79 -9.14
C ILE A 20 17.13 1.51 -10.12
N ASP A 21 15.95 1.91 -9.70
CA ASP A 21 14.95 2.46 -10.62
C ASP A 21 14.21 3.63 -9.97
N THR A 22 14.58 4.85 -10.37
CA THR A 22 13.99 6.08 -9.85
C THR A 22 12.49 6.16 -10.15
N SER A 23 12.05 5.73 -11.34
CA SER A 23 10.64 5.73 -11.70
C SER A 23 9.83 4.82 -10.80
N PHE A 24 10.38 3.67 -10.45
CA PHE A 24 9.74 2.76 -9.50
C PHE A 24 9.65 3.39 -8.10
N SER A 25 10.69 4.07 -7.65
CA SER A 25 10.67 4.78 -6.37
C SER A 25 9.55 5.82 -6.31
N LEU A 26 9.35 6.57 -7.38
CA LEU A 26 8.28 7.56 -7.47
C LEU A 26 6.90 6.89 -7.47
N PHE A 27 6.77 5.76 -8.13
CA PHE A 27 5.54 4.97 -8.11
C PHE A 27 5.19 4.50 -6.69
N VAL A 28 6.17 4.01 -5.94
CA VAL A 28 5.98 3.59 -4.54
C VAL A 28 5.52 4.78 -3.69
N LEU A 29 6.19 5.92 -3.81
CA LEU A 29 5.85 7.11 -3.04
C LEU A 29 4.43 7.59 -3.35
N GLU A 30 4.06 7.65 -4.62
CA GLU A 30 2.72 8.05 -5.04
C GLU A 30 1.66 7.07 -4.54
N SER A 31 1.97 5.78 -4.58
CA SER A 31 1.08 4.73 -4.06
C SER A 31 0.82 4.89 -2.56
N LEU A 32 1.87 5.20 -1.78
CA LEU A 32 1.73 5.47 -0.35
C LEU A 32 0.83 6.69 -0.09
N LYS A 33 0.98 7.75 -0.87
CA LYS A 33 0.13 8.94 -0.76
C LYS A 33 -1.33 8.63 -1.05
N ARG A 34 -1.58 7.84 -2.09
CA ARG A 34 -2.94 7.39 -2.45
C ARG A 34 -3.55 6.55 -1.34
N HIS A 35 -2.79 5.59 -0.82
CA HIS A 35 -3.22 4.73 0.27
C HIS A 35 -3.65 5.55 1.50
N ALA A 36 -2.83 6.52 1.90
CA ALA A 36 -3.12 7.38 3.04
C ALA A 36 -4.39 8.21 2.88
N LYS A 37 -4.78 8.51 1.64
CA LYS A 37 -6.00 9.26 1.33
C LYS A 37 -7.25 8.37 1.20
N GLY A 38 -7.09 7.07 1.31
CA GLY A 38 -8.19 6.13 1.11
C GLY A 38 -8.48 5.86 -0.37
N ASP A 39 -7.50 6.08 -1.24
CA ASP A 39 -7.56 5.67 -2.64
C ASP A 39 -6.93 4.28 -2.75
N TRP A 40 -7.76 3.26 -2.78
CA TRP A 40 -7.34 1.86 -2.66
C TRP A 40 -6.80 1.25 -3.96
N GLY A 41 -6.71 2.06 -5.03
CA GLY A 41 -6.09 1.64 -6.29
C GLY A 41 -6.94 0.69 -7.10
N ASN A 42 -6.35 -0.45 -7.46
CA ASN A 42 -6.92 -1.41 -8.42
C ASN A 42 -7.76 -2.53 -7.77
N LEU A 43 -8.20 -2.34 -6.54
CA LEU A 43 -9.10 -3.29 -5.89
C LEU A 43 -10.49 -3.24 -6.52
N CYS A 44 -11.25 -4.34 -6.40
CA CYS A 44 -12.66 -4.34 -6.77
C CYS A 44 -13.47 -3.48 -5.81
N ASN A 45 -14.68 -3.09 -6.22
CA ASN A 45 -15.52 -2.19 -5.41
C ASN A 45 -15.87 -2.77 -4.04
N GLU A 46 -16.07 -4.07 -3.94
CA GLU A 46 -16.37 -4.73 -2.68
C GLU A 46 -15.19 -4.61 -1.70
N ASP A 47 -13.97 -4.84 -2.17
CA ASP A 47 -12.78 -4.72 -1.35
C ASP A 47 -12.52 -3.27 -0.95
N LYS A 48 -12.82 -2.30 -1.83
CA LYS A 48 -12.71 -0.88 -1.51
C LYS A 48 -13.67 -0.50 -0.39
N LYS A 49 -14.91 -0.97 -0.43
CA LYS A 49 -15.90 -0.74 0.64
C LYS A 49 -15.46 -1.37 1.95
N GLU A 50 -14.89 -2.56 1.88
CA GLU A 50 -14.36 -3.25 3.06
C GLU A 50 -13.26 -2.44 3.74
N ASN A 51 -12.35 -1.85 2.94
CA ASN A 51 -11.32 -0.97 3.47
C ASN A 51 -11.91 0.28 4.13
N ASP A 52 -12.92 0.89 3.53
CA ASP A 52 -13.57 2.07 4.10
C ASP A 52 -14.18 1.75 5.48
N ILE A 53 -14.80 0.60 5.62
CA ILE A 53 -15.33 0.12 6.90
C ILE A 53 -14.19 -0.17 7.87
N SER A 54 -13.11 -0.75 7.38
CA SER A 54 -11.94 -1.15 8.19
C SER A 54 -11.20 0.04 8.80
N ILE A 55 -11.27 1.22 8.20
CA ILE A 55 -10.72 2.44 8.81
C ILE A 55 -11.36 2.68 10.17
N ASP A 56 -12.68 2.68 10.23
CA ASP A 56 -13.43 2.97 11.44
C ASP A 56 -13.36 1.83 12.46
N LYS A 57 -13.29 0.60 11.98
CA LYS A 57 -13.26 -0.59 12.84
C LYS A 57 -11.88 -1.00 13.28
N HIS A 58 -10.85 -0.27 12.87
CA HIS A 58 -9.44 -0.59 13.17
C HIS A 58 -9.06 -2.01 12.75
N LEU A 59 -9.41 -2.35 11.50
CA LEU A 59 -9.01 -3.60 10.88
C LEU A 59 -7.87 -3.32 9.88
N ARG A 60 -7.21 -4.38 9.45
CA ARG A 60 -6.11 -4.32 8.48
C ARG A 60 -6.60 -3.73 7.16
N LEU A 61 -5.77 -2.87 6.54
CA LEU A 61 -6.07 -2.21 5.27
C LEU A 61 -5.12 -2.71 4.20
N LEU A 62 -5.61 -2.93 2.98
CA LEU A 62 -4.80 -3.37 1.85
C LEU A 62 -5.20 -2.60 0.60
N SER A 63 -4.21 -1.98 -0.05
CA SER A 63 -4.37 -1.37 -1.38
C SER A 63 -3.55 -2.11 -2.42
N SER A 64 -3.97 -2.01 -3.67
CA SER A 64 -3.25 -2.58 -4.81
C SER A 64 -3.07 -1.50 -5.87
N TYR A 65 -1.82 -1.29 -6.32
CA TYR A 65 -1.51 -0.29 -7.34
C TYR A 65 -0.74 -0.95 -8.47
N GLN A 66 -1.02 -0.51 -9.70
CA GLN A 66 -0.37 -1.03 -10.88
C GLN A 66 0.01 0.09 -11.82
N HIS A 67 1.21 0.00 -12.40
CA HIS A 67 1.69 0.91 -13.42
C HIS A 67 2.58 0.11 -14.39
N GLY A 68 2.11 -0.08 -15.63
CA GLY A 68 2.78 -0.95 -16.57
C GLY A 68 2.88 -2.37 -16.01
N ASP A 69 4.09 -2.90 -15.96
CA ASP A 69 4.35 -4.24 -15.42
C ASP A 69 4.52 -4.27 -13.89
N TRP A 70 4.56 -3.11 -13.26
CA TRP A 70 4.73 -3.01 -11.82
C TRP A 70 3.39 -3.18 -11.11
N LYS A 71 3.35 -4.06 -10.13
CA LYS A 71 2.20 -4.23 -9.25
C LYS A 71 2.71 -4.37 -7.83
N ILE A 72 2.20 -3.51 -6.94
CA ILE A 72 2.54 -3.55 -5.51
C ILE A 72 1.28 -3.57 -4.67
N TRP A 73 1.40 -4.12 -3.47
CA TRP A 73 0.40 -4.00 -2.42
C TRP A 73 0.94 -3.10 -1.32
N VAL A 74 0.05 -2.35 -0.70
CA VAL A 74 0.35 -1.53 0.48
C VAL A 74 -0.59 -1.98 1.58
N ILE A 75 -0.02 -2.46 2.69
CA ILE A 75 -0.78 -3.03 3.80
C ILE A 75 -0.49 -2.25 5.06
N THR A 76 -1.54 -1.74 5.72
CA THR A 76 -1.45 -1.13 7.05
C THR A 76 -2.06 -2.07 8.07
N GLU A 77 -1.29 -2.41 9.11
CA GLU A 77 -1.75 -3.32 10.16
C GLU A 77 -2.90 -2.72 10.97
N ALA A 78 -3.66 -3.60 11.61
CA ALA A 78 -4.90 -3.21 12.32
C ALA A 78 -4.66 -2.15 13.38
N ASP A 79 -3.56 -2.22 14.12
CA ASP A 79 -3.21 -1.26 15.16
C ASP A 79 -2.56 0.04 14.62
N ARG A 80 -2.41 0.15 13.29
CA ARG A 80 -1.79 1.29 12.62
C ARG A 80 -0.32 1.50 12.98
N SER A 81 0.35 0.47 13.47
CA SER A 81 1.76 0.56 13.88
C SER A 81 2.72 0.54 12.70
N VAL A 82 2.36 -0.14 11.62
CA VAL A 82 3.25 -0.31 10.47
C VAL A 82 2.47 -0.41 9.16
N THR A 83 3.03 0.20 8.11
CA THR A 83 2.57 0.07 6.73
C THR A 83 3.68 -0.56 5.90
N THR A 84 3.36 -1.64 5.21
CA THR A 84 4.32 -2.43 4.42
C THR A 84 4.01 -2.30 2.94
N VAL A 85 5.04 -2.03 2.13
CA VAL A 85 4.98 -2.09 0.68
C VAL A 85 5.64 -3.39 0.23
N LEU A 86 4.97 -4.16 -0.61
CA LEU A 86 5.46 -5.46 -1.07
C LEU A 86 4.99 -5.77 -2.49
N PHE A 87 5.73 -6.66 -3.15
CA PHE A 87 5.19 -7.30 -4.35
C PHE A 87 4.22 -8.40 -3.94
N PRO A 88 3.13 -8.63 -4.68
CA PRO A 88 2.17 -9.70 -4.32
C PRO A 88 2.82 -11.07 -4.11
N SER A 89 3.88 -11.36 -4.86
CA SER A 89 4.63 -12.63 -4.73
C SER A 89 5.37 -12.78 -3.40
N GLU A 90 5.55 -11.69 -2.67
CA GLU A 90 6.26 -11.68 -1.39
C GLU A 90 5.31 -11.79 -0.19
N TYR A 91 4.03 -11.88 -0.46
CA TYR A 91 3.03 -11.98 0.62
C TYR A 91 3.03 -13.39 1.28
#